data_c15d021ac73ce6dfb8938bf95f44c418
#
_entry.id   c15d021ac73ce6dfb8938bf95f44c418
#
_cell.length_a   1.000
_cell.length_b   1.000
_cell.length_c   1.000
_cell.angle_alpha   90.00
_cell.angle_beta   90.00
_cell.angle_gamma   90.00
#
_symmetry.space_group_name_H-M   'P 1'
#
loop_
_entity.id
_entity.type
_entity.pdbx_description
1 polymer ?
#
loop_
_entity_poly.entity_id
_entity_poly.type
_entity_poly.pdbx_seq_one_letter_code
_entity_poly.pdbx_strand_id
1 'polypeptide(L)'
;MWKEGNIMRDFSEIAKELRLSKNLTQTQLAERMWVKKSIISAYETDARPPSLDMLIKYAKEFNVTTDYLLGLQEHKSINVDSLTDQQINILNSIILEFSKE
;
A
#
# COMPACT_ATOMS: atom_id res chain seq x y z
N MET A 1 14.95 -6.36 -18.65
CA MET A 1 14.18 -5.43 -18.01
C MET A 1 14.02 -5.68 -16.57
N TRP A 2 13.81 -4.65 -15.86
CA TRP A 2 13.80 -4.77 -14.41
C TRP A 2 12.64 -5.63 -13.90
N LYS A 3 11.60 -5.82 -14.66
CA LYS A 3 10.54 -6.74 -14.24
C LYS A 3 10.78 -8.17 -14.70
N GLU A 4 11.74 -8.37 -15.53
CA GLU A 4 12.04 -9.73 -15.92
C GLU A 4 12.68 -10.45 -14.80
N GLY A 5 12.42 -11.69 -14.66
CA GLY A 5 12.85 -12.46 -13.53
C GLY A 5 11.94 -12.32 -12.37
N ASN A 6 11.07 -11.33 -12.43
CA ASN A 6 9.93 -11.30 -11.61
C ASN A 6 10.13 -11.27 -10.16
N ILE A 7 11.16 -10.55 -9.74
CA ILE A 7 11.37 -10.36 -8.33
C ILE A 7 10.59 -9.19 -7.79
N MET A 8 10.00 -8.36 -8.68
CA MET A 8 9.18 -7.24 -8.25
C MET A 8 7.73 -7.54 -8.52
N ARG A 9 6.90 -7.27 -7.54
CA ARG A 9 5.46 -7.47 -7.68
C ARG A 9 4.88 -6.26 -8.39
N ASP A 10 3.80 -6.47 -9.14
CA ASP A 10 3.15 -5.37 -9.80
C ASP A 10 2.05 -4.80 -8.93
N PHE A 11 1.49 -3.69 -9.37
CA PHE A 11 0.48 -2.97 -8.61
C PHE A 11 -0.75 -3.83 -8.33
N SER A 12 -1.17 -4.66 -9.27
CA SER A 12 -2.42 -5.42 -9.09
C SER A 12 -2.31 -6.37 -7.90
N GLU A 13 -1.17 -7.04 -7.77
CA GLU A 13 -0.96 -7.95 -6.65
C GLU A 13 -0.89 -7.19 -5.33
N ILE A 14 -0.14 -6.10 -5.32
CA ILE A 14 0.06 -5.33 -4.10
C ILE A 14 -1.26 -4.71 -3.64
N ALA A 15 -2.03 -4.17 -4.57
CA ALA A 15 -3.32 -3.56 -4.24
C ALA A 15 -4.27 -4.57 -3.61
N LYS A 16 -4.33 -5.77 -4.18
CA LYS A 16 -5.19 -6.82 -3.65
C LYS A 16 -4.73 -7.26 -2.26
N GLU A 17 -3.43 -7.45 -2.08
CA GLU A 17 -2.88 -7.83 -0.78
C GLU A 17 -3.19 -6.80 0.29
N LEU A 18 -3.04 -5.53 -0.04
CA LEU A 18 -3.32 -4.47 0.93
C LEU A 18 -4.78 -4.48 1.33
N ARG A 19 -5.68 -4.63 0.36
CA ARG A 19 -7.11 -4.70 0.66
C ARG A 19 -7.42 -5.87 1.59
N LEU A 20 -6.89 -7.04 1.26
CA LEU A 20 -7.14 -8.23 2.06
C LEU A 20 -6.52 -8.11 3.46
N SER A 21 -5.40 -7.43 3.58
CA SER A 21 -4.75 -7.24 4.88
C SER A 21 -5.62 -6.46 5.85
N LYS A 22 -6.53 -5.65 5.33
CA LYS A 22 -7.48 -4.90 6.16
C LYS A 22 -8.86 -5.56 6.21
N ASN A 23 -8.98 -6.76 5.68
CA ASN A 23 -10.25 -7.51 5.66
C ASN A 23 -11.37 -6.74 4.96
N LEU A 24 -11.03 -6.02 3.90
CA LEU A 24 -12.02 -5.26 3.14
C LEU A 24 -12.42 -6.01 1.89
N THR A 25 -13.71 -5.92 1.56
CA THR A 25 -14.18 -6.36 0.24
C THR A 25 -13.86 -5.28 -0.78
N GLN A 26 -13.94 -5.62 -2.06
CA GLN A 26 -13.76 -4.63 -3.12
C GLN A 26 -14.78 -3.51 -3.01
N THR A 27 -16.01 -3.84 -2.66
CA THR A 27 -17.05 -2.83 -2.48
C THR A 27 -16.72 -1.89 -1.34
N GLN A 28 -16.26 -2.45 -0.22
CA GLN A 28 -15.92 -1.62 0.93
C GLN A 28 -14.74 -0.68 0.62
N LEU A 29 -13.73 -1.19 -0.07
CA LEU A 29 -12.61 -0.33 -0.44
C LEU A 29 -13.06 0.76 -1.41
N ALA A 30 -13.89 0.40 -2.39
CA ALA A 30 -14.40 1.37 -3.34
C ALA A 30 -15.16 2.50 -2.64
N GLU A 31 -15.96 2.15 -1.63
CA GLU A 31 -16.69 3.15 -0.86
C GLU A 31 -15.75 4.06 -0.11
N ARG A 32 -14.71 3.50 0.50
CA ARG A 32 -13.74 4.29 1.24
C ARG A 32 -12.99 5.26 0.35
N MET A 33 -12.75 4.85 -0.88
CA MET A 33 -11.95 5.65 -1.83
C MET A 33 -12.82 6.49 -2.76
N TRP A 34 -14.15 6.42 -2.62
CA TRP A 34 -15.09 7.19 -3.42
C TRP A 34 -14.98 6.88 -4.91
N VAL A 35 -14.86 5.60 -5.23
CA VAL A 35 -14.82 5.14 -6.62
C VAL A 35 -15.76 3.97 -6.77
N LYS A 36 -15.99 3.55 -8.00
CA LYS A 36 -16.85 2.40 -8.28
C LYS A 36 -16.10 1.10 -8.01
N LYS A 37 -16.82 0.07 -7.58
CA LYS A 37 -16.23 -1.25 -7.37
C LYS A 37 -15.52 -1.75 -8.63
N SER A 38 -16.07 -1.46 -9.80
CA SER A 38 -15.47 -1.93 -11.06
C SER A 38 -14.07 -1.37 -11.27
N ILE A 39 -13.78 -0.19 -10.74
CA ILE A 39 -12.45 0.39 -10.82
C ILE A 39 -11.47 -0.42 -9.97
N ILE A 40 -11.86 -0.74 -8.73
CA ILE A 40 -11.02 -1.56 -7.86
C ILE A 40 -10.76 -2.92 -8.50
N SER A 41 -11.82 -3.54 -9.02
CA SER A 41 -11.70 -4.84 -9.66
C SER A 41 -10.75 -4.80 -10.86
N ALA A 42 -10.84 -3.75 -11.68
CA ALA A 42 -9.97 -3.62 -12.85
C ALA A 42 -8.50 -3.49 -12.45
N TYR A 43 -8.22 -2.80 -11.36
CA TYR A 43 -6.85 -2.68 -10.86
C TYR A 43 -6.33 -4.03 -10.36
N GLU A 44 -7.15 -4.76 -9.63
CA GLU A 44 -6.71 -6.02 -9.02
C GLU A 44 -6.58 -7.15 -10.02
N THR A 45 -7.22 -7.04 -11.16
CA THR A 45 -7.08 -8.04 -12.23
C THR A 45 -6.09 -7.61 -13.30
N ASP A 46 -5.43 -6.49 -13.10
CA ASP A 46 -4.46 -5.93 -14.05
C ASP A 46 -5.10 -5.58 -15.40
N ALA A 47 -6.41 -5.35 -15.39
CA ALA A 47 -7.12 -4.94 -16.60
C ALA A 47 -6.89 -3.47 -16.92
N ARG A 48 -6.41 -2.71 -15.94
CA ARG A 48 -6.26 -1.27 -16.07
C ARG A 48 -5.15 -0.78 -15.15
N PRO A 49 -4.22 0.02 -15.66
CA PRO A 49 -3.21 0.60 -14.78
C PRO A 49 -3.81 1.73 -13.96
N PRO A 50 -3.29 1.98 -12.76
CA PRO A 50 -3.80 3.08 -11.95
C PRO A 50 -3.35 4.42 -12.50
N SER A 51 -4.21 5.43 -12.34
CA SER A 51 -3.81 6.80 -12.62
C SER A 51 -2.97 7.31 -11.45
N LEU A 52 -2.31 8.44 -11.66
CA LEU A 52 -1.55 9.06 -10.59
C LEU A 52 -2.45 9.38 -9.40
N ASP A 53 -3.65 9.92 -9.67
CA ASP A 53 -4.59 10.24 -8.61
C ASP A 53 -4.94 8.99 -7.80
N MET A 54 -5.14 7.86 -8.46
CA MET A 54 -5.50 6.64 -7.76
C MET A 54 -4.32 6.07 -6.97
N LEU A 55 -3.11 6.21 -7.49
CA LEU A 55 -1.92 5.81 -6.72
C LEU A 55 -1.84 6.60 -5.42
N ILE A 56 -2.10 7.89 -5.49
CA ILE A 56 -2.08 8.74 -4.30
C ILE A 56 -3.17 8.31 -3.32
N LYS A 57 -4.36 8.01 -3.83
CA LYS A 57 -5.45 7.54 -2.96
C LYS A 57 -5.10 6.24 -2.26
N TYR A 58 -4.53 5.29 -2.99
CA TYR A 58 -4.10 4.02 -2.40
C TYR A 58 -3.02 4.25 -1.34
N ALA A 59 -2.06 5.09 -1.66
CA ALA A 59 -0.97 5.38 -0.73
C ALA A 59 -1.52 5.92 0.59
N LYS A 60 -2.48 6.84 0.50
CA LYS A 60 -3.08 7.42 1.70
C LYS A 60 -3.97 6.44 2.43
N GLU A 61 -4.75 5.67 1.70
CA GLU A 61 -5.68 4.72 2.32
C GLU A 61 -4.93 3.66 3.12
N PHE A 62 -3.82 3.18 2.58
CA PHE A 62 -3.08 2.08 3.20
C PHE A 62 -1.80 2.54 3.90
N ASN A 63 -1.55 3.84 3.89
CA ASN A 63 -0.38 4.43 4.56
C ASN A 63 0.92 3.78 4.09
N VAL A 64 1.07 3.69 2.80
CA VAL A 64 2.28 3.17 2.15
C VAL A 64 2.75 4.19 1.14
N THR A 65 3.97 4.00 0.64
CA THR A 65 4.53 4.87 -0.40
C THR A 65 4.02 4.46 -1.77
N THR A 66 4.07 5.39 -2.72
CA THR A 66 3.77 5.06 -4.10
C THR A 66 4.82 4.11 -4.68
N ASP A 67 6.07 4.23 -4.22
CA ASP A 67 7.13 3.31 -4.65
C ASP A 67 6.79 1.88 -4.27
N TYR A 68 6.28 1.67 -3.05
CA TYR A 68 5.86 0.34 -2.64
C TYR A 68 4.74 -0.18 -3.53
N LEU A 69 3.75 0.69 -3.82
CA LEU A 69 2.62 0.31 -4.66
C LEU A 69 3.05 -0.08 -6.07
N LEU A 70 4.11 0.54 -6.56
CA LEU A 70 4.61 0.28 -7.91
C LEU A 70 5.60 -0.86 -7.96
N GLY A 71 5.89 -1.49 -6.83
CA GLY A 71 6.83 -2.60 -6.79
C GLY A 71 8.27 -2.19 -6.84
N LEU A 72 8.56 -0.91 -6.61
CA LEU A 72 9.93 -0.39 -6.65
C LEU A 72 10.63 -0.51 -5.31
N GLN A 73 9.93 -0.99 -4.30
CA GLN A 73 10.41 -1.05 -2.92
C GLN A 73 9.97 -2.39 -2.34
N GLU A 74 10.91 -3.17 -1.86
CA GLU A 74 10.59 -4.51 -1.37
C GLU A 74 9.87 -4.50 -0.04
N HIS A 75 10.16 -3.51 0.80
CA HIS A 75 9.61 -3.45 2.14
C HIS A 75 8.59 -2.33 2.23
N LYS A 76 7.50 -2.63 2.93
CA LYS A 76 6.48 -1.65 3.21
C LYS A 76 7.02 -0.63 4.19
N SER A 77 6.94 0.65 3.83
CA SER A 77 7.36 1.73 4.70
C SER A 77 6.17 2.31 5.43
N ILE A 78 6.39 2.75 6.66
CA ILE A 78 5.38 3.40 7.45
C ILE A 78 5.54 4.91 7.29
N ASN A 79 4.45 5.59 6.91
CA ASN A 79 4.44 7.04 6.83
C ASN A 79 4.14 7.59 8.22
N VAL A 80 5.15 8.16 8.87
CA VAL A 80 5.01 8.62 10.26
C VAL A 80 4.41 10.03 10.37
N ASP A 81 4.18 10.70 9.24
CA ASP A 81 3.65 12.06 9.28
C ASP A 81 2.27 12.13 9.91
N SER A 82 1.51 11.03 9.86
CA SER A 82 0.18 11.00 10.44
C SER A 82 0.17 10.52 11.90
N LEU A 83 1.32 10.21 12.46
CA LEU A 83 1.41 9.68 13.82
C LEU A 83 1.57 10.82 14.83
N THR A 84 1.04 10.61 16.03
CA THR A 84 1.28 11.54 17.11
C THR A 84 2.70 11.37 17.64
N ASP A 85 3.18 12.36 18.37
CA ASP A 85 4.51 12.27 19.00
C ASP A 85 4.61 11.06 19.91
N GLN A 86 3.54 10.75 20.63
CA GLN A 86 3.54 9.59 21.50
C GLN A 86 3.66 8.29 20.72
N GLN A 87 2.96 8.20 19.61
CA GLN A 87 3.04 7.01 18.75
C GLN A 87 4.43 6.86 18.16
N ILE A 88 5.05 7.96 17.75
CA ILE A 88 6.40 7.94 17.21
C ILE A 88 7.39 7.47 18.28
N ASN A 89 7.22 7.95 19.52
CA ASN A 89 8.09 7.54 20.61
C ASN A 89 7.99 6.04 20.89
N ILE A 90 6.77 5.50 20.86
CA ILE A 90 6.56 4.07 21.05
C ILE A 90 7.25 3.28 19.95
N LEU A 91 7.08 3.72 18.71
CA LEU A 91 7.70 3.06 17.56
C LEU A 91 9.22 3.08 17.67
N ASN A 92 9.78 4.23 18.04
CA ASN A 92 11.24 4.35 18.21
C ASN A 92 11.75 3.43 19.32
N SER A 93 10.99 3.28 20.40
CA SER A 93 11.37 2.38 21.47
C SER A 93 11.46 0.94 21.01
N ILE A 94 10.50 0.53 20.17
CA ILE A 94 10.51 -0.82 19.62
C ILE A 94 11.72 -1.02 18.70
N ILE A 95 12.00 -0.03 17.85
CA ILE A 95 13.14 -0.10 16.94
C ILE A 95 14.45 -0.23 17.73
N LEU A 96 14.60 0.57 18.79
CA LEU A 96 15.80 0.52 19.60
C LEU A 96 15.97 -0.83 20.27
N GLU A 97 14.87 -1.42 20.71
CA GLU A 97 14.92 -2.73 21.36
C GLU A 97 15.44 -3.79 20.39
N PHE A 98 14.96 -3.78 19.16
CA PHE A 98 15.43 -4.72 18.16
C PHE A 98 16.88 -4.44 17.74
N SER A 99 17.31 -3.20 17.80
CA SER A 99 18.67 -2.83 17.41
C SER A 99 19.73 -3.27 18.39
N LYS A 100 19.35 -3.62 19.61
CA LYS A 100 20.30 -4.04 20.63
C LYS A 100 20.89 -5.41 20.37
N GLU A 101 20.30 -6.14 19.45
CA GLU A 101 20.85 -7.43 19.10
C GLU A 101 21.93 -7.28 18.06
#